data_71dc5483aa69eda9c709921af61365ea
#
_entry.id   71dc5483aa69eda9c709921af61365ea
#
_cell.length_a   1.000
_cell.length_b   1.000
_cell.length_c   1.000
_cell.angle_alpha   90.00
_cell.angle_beta   90.00
_cell.angle_gamma   90.00
#
_symmetry.space_group_name_H-M   'P 1'
#
loop_
_entity.id
_entity.type
_entity.pdbx_description
1 polymer ?
#
loop_
_entity_poly.entity_id
_entity_poly.type
_entity_poly.pdbx_seq_one_letter_code
_entity_poly.pdbx_strand_id
1 'polypeptide(L)'
;MVFSTATYRLEDIHLFRDITVENLRSIRATIAHCPIVKARNGQVVLDANSSGSRLYIVLSGALGITRLNEDNNHIENSITQYLPGECVGEISVLDEEIHSATISALVDSDLLVLEAEILWRLIDESNGVARNLLQLLSFRIRAANAQIRSRQKVGEFYRQLSMVDGLTGLHNRAWLNSQLPTLVEQSQSSKHPLSIILVDLDHFKKFNDEFGHLLGDDALQTAAKVLNAGLRPTDFAARYGGEEMMVILPSTSAKAALGVAQRLCTRLAKTKVFADNRKALPHITGSFGVATLLDEQSTSDFINAADQALYRAKEQGRNRVAV
;
A
#
# COMPACT_ATOMS: atom_id res chain seq x y z
N MET A 1 -2.55 44.18 15.58
CA MET A 1 -3.80 44.90 15.27
C MET A 1 -4.94 44.18 15.95
N VAL A 2 -6.02 44.89 16.28
CA VAL A 2 -7.24 44.29 16.85
C VAL A 2 -8.23 44.09 15.72
N PHE A 3 -9.10 43.11 15.81
CA PHE A 3 -10.08 42.76 14.77
C PHE A 3 -11.03 44.00 14.55
N SER A 4 -11.14 44.40 13.30
CA SER A 4 -12.02 45.52 12.88
C SER A 4 -12.92 45.05 11.74
N THR A 5 -14.22 45.19 11.93
CA THR A 5 -15.25 44.87 10.93
C THR A 5 -15.30 45.83 9.74
N ALA A 6 -14.54 46.91 9.78
CA ALA A 6 -14.37 47.78 8.61
C ALA A 6 -13.51 47.12 7.50
N THR A 7 -12.66 46.14 7.88
CA THR A 7 -11.74 45.48 6.97
C THR A 7 -12.16 44.04 6.64
N TYR A 8 -12.78 43.32 7.59
CA TYR A 8 -13.14 41.93 7.43
C TYR A 8 -14.60 41.68 7.81
N ARG A 9 -15.32 40.89 7.03
CA ARG A 9 -16.72 40.55 7.27
C ARG A 9 -16.78 39.22 8.03
N LEU A 10 -17.59 39.19 9.12
CA LEU A 10 -17.77 38.00 9.93
C LEU A 10 -18.43 36.82 9.15
N GLU A 11 -19.32 37.15 8.24
CA GLU A 11 -20.05 36.21 7.42
C GLU A 11 -19.14 35.43 6.45
N ASP A 12 -17.96 35.97 6.15
CA ASP A 12 -16.96 35.28 5.29
C ASP A 12 -16.18 34.21 6.08
N ILE A 13 -16.24 34.26 7.42
CA ILE A 13 -15.60 33.28 8.29
C ILE A 13 -16.51 32.02 8.41
N HIS A 14 -16.01 30.87 8.03
CA HIS A 14 -16.80 29.62 8.00
C HIS A 14 -17.41 29.27 9.35
N LEU A 15 -16.70 29.56 10.45
CA LEU A 15 -17.19 29.36 11.82
C LEU A 15 -18.43 30.20 12.17
N PHE A 16 -18.62 31.32 11.50
CA PHE A 16 -19.69 32.30 11.77
C PHE A 16 -20.74 32.36 10.65
N ARG A 17 -20.70 31.44 9.70
CA ARG A 17 -21.64 31.42 8.58
C ARG A 17 -23.03 31.01 9.03
N ASP A 18 -24.04 31.58 8.41
CA ASP A 18 -25.48 31.27 8.63
C ASP A 18 -25.93 31.42 10.11
N ILE A 19 -25.32 32.37 10.84
CA ILE A 19 -25.68 32.72 12.21
C ILE A 19 -26.66 33.90 12.19
N THR A 20 -27.61 33.90 13.12
CA THR A 20 -28.61 34.98 13.25
C THR A 20 -27.93 36.35 13.53
N VAL A 21 -28.54 37.46 13.07
CA VAL A 21 -28.01 38.79 13.23
C VAL A 21 -27.76 39.16 14.70
N GLU A 22 -28.60 38.67 15.61
CA GLU A 22 -28.47 38.90 17.05
C GLU A 22 -27.21 38.22 17.60
N ASN A 23 -27.01 36.93 17.29
CA ASN A 23 -25.80 36.20 17.69
C ASN A 23 -24.54 36.76 17.04
N LEU A 24 -24.60 37.22 15.77
CA LEU A 24 -23.47 37.87 15.12
C LEU A 24 -23.04 39.17 15.83
N ARG A 25 -24.00 39.91 16.45
CA ARG A 25 -23.66 41.08 17.26
C ARG A 25 -22.91 40.68 18.53
N SER A 26 -23.35 39.63 19.23
CA SER A 26 -22.65 39.11 20.42
C SER A 26 -21.26 38.63 20.05
N ILE A 27 -21.13 37.79 19.01
CA ILE A 27 -19.84 37.29 18.49
C ILE A 27 -18.91 38.46 18.18
N ARG A 28 -19.41 39.50 17.49
CA ARG A 28 -18.63 40.68 17.14
C ARG A 28 -18.07 41.39 18.38
N ALA A 29 -18.87 41.52 19.43
CA ALA A 29 -18.43 42.14 20.68
C ALA A 29 -17.35 41.31 21.37
N THR A 30 -17.52 39.98 21.38
CA THR A 30 -16.59 39.03 22.00
C THR A 30 -15.23 39.03 21.27
N ILE A 31 -15.18 39.01 19.94
CA ILE A 31 -13.94 38.97 19.17
C ILE A 31 -13.30 40.30 18.89
N ALA A 32 -13.99 41.44 19.21
CA ALA A 32 -13.49 42.81 18.97
C ALA A 32 -12.10 43.07 19.60
N HIS A 33 -11.76 42.35 20.65
CA HIS A 33 -10.49 42.48 21.37
C HIS A 33 -9.46 41.40 20.97
N CYS A 34 -9.82 40.46 20.11
CA CYS A 34 -8.92 39.42 19.66
C CYS A 34 -7.83 39.96 18.74
N PRO A 35 -6.57 39.54 18.92
CA PRO A 35 -5.46 40.07 18.12
C PRO A 35 -5.48 39.53 16.69
N ILE A 36 -5.04 40.37 15.76
CA ILE A 36 -4.66 39.96 14.40
C ILE A 36 -3.14 39.87 14.34
N VAL A 37 -2.62 38.71 14.01
CA VAL A 37 -1.19 38.42 13.84
C VAL A 37 -0.89 38.35 12.35
N LYS A 38 0.24 38.93 11.94
CA LYS A 38 0.77 38.80 10.59
C LYS A 38 1.79 37.67 10.56
N ALA A 39 1.56 36.69 9.69
CA ALA A 39 2.49 35.63 9.40
C ALA A 39 3.13 35.88 8.03
N ARG A 40 4.45 35.91 7.97
CA ARG A 40 5.19 36.03 6.71
C ARG A 40 5.26 34.73 5.98
N ASN A 41 5.44 34.76 4.67
CA ASN A 41 5.67 33.56 3.87
C ASN A 41 6.76 32.68 4.49
N GLY A 42 6.48 31.37 4.66
CA GLY A 42 7.35 30.38 5.30
C GLY A 42 7.34 30.37 6.84
N GLN A 43 6.68 31.34 7.49
CA GLN A 43 6.62 31.38 8.95
C GLN A 43 5.71 30.29 9.52
N VAL A 44 6.21 29.54 10.50
CA VAL A 44 5.44 28.53 11.24
C VAL A 44 4.41 29.25 12.12
N VAL A 45 3.15 28.85 11.99
CA VAL A 45 2.00 29.32 12.75
C VAL A 45 1.63 28.35 13.87
N LEU A 46 1.66 27.04 13.55
CA LEU A 46 1.46 25.95 14.50
C LEU A 46 2.61 24.94 14.33
N ASP A 47 3.18 24.50 15.44
CA ASP A 47 4.21 23.46 15.45
C ASP A 47 3.64 22.18 16.03
N ALA A 48 3.79 21.05 15.30
CA ALA A 48 3.31 19.71 15.70
C ALA A 48 3.85 19.23 17.06
N ASN A 49 4.99 19.79 17.54
CA ASN A 49 5.60 19.40 18.81
C ASN A 49 5.21 20.33 19.97
N SER A 50 4.32 21.31 19.72
CA SER A 50 3.86 22.24 20.76
C SER A 50 2.41 21.98 21.14
N SER A 51 2.09 22.13 22.42
CA SER A 51 0.71 22.25 22.87
C SER A 51 0.24 23.67 22.62
N GLY A 52 -0.99 23.80 22.15
CA GLY A 52 -1.55 25.13 21.86
C GLY A 52 -3.01 25.22 22.24
N SER A 53 -3.36 26.35 22.86
CA SER A 53 -4.73 26.70 23.25
C SER A 53 -5.33 27.76 22.31
N ARG A 54 -4.87 27.84 21.06
CA ARG A 54 -5.23 28.89 20.12
C ARG A 54 -5.81 28.37 18.82
N LEU A 55 -6.90 28.96 18.43
CA LEU A 55 -7.46 28.83 17.08
C LEU A 55 -7.02 30.02 16.22
N TYR A 56 -6.56 29.77 15.02
CA TYR A 56 -6.21 30.79 14.04
C TYR A 56 -7.21 30.78 12.89
N ILE A 57 -7.80 31.90 12.57
CA ILE A 57 -8.69 32.09 11.43
C ILE A 57 -7.96 32.88 10.36
N VAL A 58 -7.89 32.38 9.15
CA VAL A 58 -7.27 33.08 8.02
C VAL A 58 -8.18 34.18 7.57
N LEU A 59 -7.72 35.45 7.69
CA LEU A 59 -8.43 36.64 7.21
C LEU A 59 -8.00 37.02 5.79
N SER A 60 -6.69 36.86 5.51
CA SER A 60 -6.11 37.03 4.18
C SER A 60 -4.89 36.16 4.02
N GLY A 61 -4.50 35.82 2.78
CA GLY A 61 -3.38 34.96 2.49
C GLY A 61 -3.76 33.48 2.42
N ALA A 62 -2.83 32.59 2.78
CA ALA A 62 -3.04 31.14 2.80
C ALA A 62 -2.07 30.44 3.75
N LEU A 63 -2.54 29.42 4.45
CA LEU A 63 -1.72 28.52 5.26
C LEU A 63 -1.66 27.13 4.63
N GLY A 64 -0.65 26.33 4.96
CA GLY A 64 -0.52 24.96 4.50
C GLY A 64 0.16 24.07 5.54
N ILE A 65 -0.13 22.76 5.47
CA ILE A 65 0.58 21.77 6.27
C ILE A 65 1.98 21.61 5.67
N THR A 66 3.01 21.84 6.47
CA THR A 66 4.40 21.61 6.09
C THR A 66 4.90 20.32 6.71
N ARG A 67 5.52 19.45 5.90
CA ARG A 67 6.30 18.33 6.39
C ARG A 67 7.77 18.70 6.27
N LEU A 68 8.49 18.60 7.36
CA LEU A 68 9.95 18.64 7.35
C LEU A 68 10.41 17.25 6.88
N ASN A 69 11.08 17.16 5.72
CA ASN A 69 11.84 15.97 5.37
C ASN A 69 13.07 15.88 6.27
N GLU A 70 13.48 14.67 6.64
CA GLU A 70 14.63 14.37 7.51
C GLU A 70 15.94 15.05 7.04
N ASP A 71 16.03 15.44 5.77
CA ASP A 71 17.19 16.13 5.17
C ASP A 71 17.11 17.67 5.19
N ASN A 72 16.15 18.27 5.89
CA ASN A 72 16.00 19.74 6.12
C ASN A 72 16.05 20.65 4.86
N ASN A 73 15.89 20.15 3.63
CA ASN A 73 16.19 20.95 2.44
C ASN A 73 15.06 21.11 1.41
N HIS A 74 13.90 20.49 1.59
CA HIS A 74 12.74 20.73 0.73
C HIS A 74 11.44 20.76 1.54
N ILE A 75 10.74 21.90 1.50
CA ILE A 75 9.36 22.04 1.95
C ILE A 75 8.49 21.37 0.88
N GLU A 76 8.08 20.12 1.12
CA GLU A 76 7.02 19.51 0.32
C GLU A 76 5.71 20.24 0.65
N ASN A 77 5.23 21.07 -0.28
CA ASN A 77 3.92 21.70 -0.18
C ASN A 77 2.84 20.62 -0.06
N SER A 78 2.26 20.50 1.12
CA SER A 78 1.12 19.64 1.36
C SER A 78 -0.05 20.05 0.46
N ILE A 79 -0.82 19.08 0.02
CA ILE A 79 -2.05 19.24 -0.77
C ILE A 79 -3.12 20.02 0.00
N THR A 80 -3.02 20.09 1.33
CA THR A 80 -4.01 20.77 2.18
C THR A 80 -3.61 22.21 2.42
N GLN A 81 -4.40 23.13 1.86
CA GLN A 81 -4.29 24.57 2.05
C GLN A 81 -5.50 25.08 2.84
N TYR A 82 -5.28 26.12 3.63
CA TYR A 82 -6.30 26.84 4.37
C TYR A 82 -6.39 28.25 3.81
N LEU A 83 -7.56 28.61 3.31
CA LEU A 83 -7.85 29.84 2.62
C LEU A 83 -8.61 30.84 3.53
N PRO A 84 -8.81 32.12 3.11
CA PRO A 84 -9.57 33.05 3.88
C PRO A 84 -10.95 32.56 4.29
N GLY A 85 -11.30 32.74 5.56
CA GLY A 85 -12.51 32.22 6.20
C GLY A 85 -12.34 30.86 6.88
N GLU A 86 -11.28 30.11 6.60
CA GLU A 86 -10.99 28.82 7.24
C GLU A 86 -10.17 29.00 8.52
N CYS A 87 -10.18 27.99 9.39
CA CYS A 87 -9.45 28.02 10.65
C CYS A 87 -8.54 26.79 10.83
N VAL A 88 -7.53 26.95 11.68
CA VAL A 88 -6.58 25.90 12.07
C VAL A 88 -6.34 25.96 13.58
N GLY A 89 -5.98 24.82 14.19
CA GLY A 89 -5.74 24.69 15.62
C GLY A 89 -6.97 24.32 16.44
N GLU A 90 -8.15 24.10 15.80
CA GLU A 90 -9.40 23.75 16.48
C GLU A 90 -9.30 22.42 17.23
N ILE A 91 -8.57 21.44 16.69
CA ILE A 91 -8.46 20.11 17.32
C ILE A 91 -7.77 20.27 18.67
N SER A 92 -6.60 20.90 18.72
CA SER A 92 -5.83 21.07 19.96
C SER A 92 -6.52 21.96 20.99
N VAL A 93 -7.45 22.84 20.56
CA VAL A 93 -8.28 23.63 21.50
C VAL A 93 -9.40 22.76 22.09
N LEU A 94 -9.90 21.77 21.35
CA LEU A 94 -11.03 20.94 21.76
C LEU A 94 -10.60 19.75 22.62
N ASP A 95 -9.44 19.13 22.35
CA ASP A 95 -8.94 17.95 23.04
C ASP A 95 -7.77 18.21 23.99
N GLU A 96 -7.28 19.46 24.03
CA GLU A 96 -6.15 19.91 24.87
C GLU A 96 -4.83 19.14 24.60
N GLU A 97 -4.74 18.50 23.44
CA GLU A 97 -3.57 17.71 23.02
C GLU A 97 -2.60 18.55 22.16
N ILE A 98 -1.46 17.98 21.83
CA ILE A 98 -0.48 18.60 20.94
C ILE A 98 -1.03 18.75 19.52
N HIS A 99 -0.51 19.73 18.77
CA HIS A 99 -0.92 19.93 17.39
C HIS A 99 -0.63 18.70 16.52
N SER A 100 -1.60 18.30 15.70
CA SER A 100 -1.52 17.13 14.83
C SER A 100 -0.59 17.32 13.61
N ALA A 101 -0.22 18.57 13.29
CA ALA A 101 0.64 18.90 12.16
C ALA A 101 1.29 20.28 12.33
N THR A 102 2.45 20.47 11.72
CA THR A 102 3.06 21.79 11.56
C THR A 102 2.38 22.52 10.41
N ILE A 103 1.93 23.76 10.66
CA ILE A 103 1.27 24.63 9.71
C ILE A 103 2.07 25.91 9.54
N SER A 104 2.37 26.28 8.29
CA SER A 104 3.12 27.49 7.95
C SER A 104 2.34 28.35 6.96
N ALA A 105 2.64 29.64 6.95
CA ALA A 105 2.10 30.57 5.97
C ALA A 105 2.72 30.28 4.59
N LEU A 106 1.87 30.06 3.58
CA LEU A 106 2.29 29.86 2.18
C LEU A 106 2.56 31.20 1.47
N VAL A 107 1.93 32.25 1.93
CA VAL A 107 2.11 33.64 1.53
C VAL A 107 1.93 34.53 2.77
N ASP A 108 2.27 35.82 2.68
CA ASP A 108 2.00 36.75 3.77
C ASP A 108 0.52 36.73 4.11
N SER A 109 0.19 36.50 5.36
CA SER A 109 -1.17 36.19 5.81
C SER A 109 -1.53 37.01 7.07
N ASP A 110 -2.77 37.47 7.16
CA ASP A 110 -3.35 38.03 8.37
C ASP A 110 -4.24 37.00 9.05
N LEU A 111 -4.00 36.73 10.33
CA LEU A 111 -4.64 35.68 11.12
C LEU A 111 -5.34 36.29 12.33
N LEU A 112 -6.65 36.05 12.49
CA LEU A 112 -7.36 36.33 13.73
C LEU A 112 -7.07 35.19 14.72
N VAL A 113 -6.63 35.56 15.92
CA VAL A 113 -6.27 34.58 16.97
C VAL A 113 -7.38 34.56 18.02
N LEU A 114 -7.94 33.37 18.24
CA LEU A 114 -8.88 33.12 19.34
C LEU A 114 -8.22 32.20 20.36
N GLU A 115 -8.08 32.67 21.61
CA GLU A 115 -7.70 31.81 22.74
C GLU A 115 -8.83 30.79 23.04
N ALA A 116 -8.49 29.67 23.65
CA ALA A 116 -9.44 28.57 23.92
C ALA A 116 -10.70 29.06 24.67
N GLU A 117 -10.50 29.91 25.70
CA GLU A 117 -11.60 30.42 26.49
C GLU A 117 -12.59 31.25 25.65
N ILE A 118 -12.07 31.98 24.65
CA ILE A 118 -12.92 32.74 23.74
C ILE A 118 -13.72 31.80 22.83
N LEU A 119 -13.08 30.76 22.30
CA LEU A 119 -13.78 29.79 21.46
C LEU A 119 -14.88 29.04 22.24
N TRP A 120 -14.59 28.60 23.45
CA TRP A 120 -15.59 27.93 24.31
C TRP A 120 -16.75 28.85 24.65
N ARG A 121 -16.48 30.13 24.97
CA ARG A 121 -17.54 31.12 25.18
C ARG A 121 -18.42 31.30 23.94
N LEU A 122 -17.83 31.38 22.74
CA LEU A 122 -18.58 31.51 21.49
C LEU A 122 -19.45 30.28 21.20
N ILE A 123 -18.98 29.09 21.56
CA ILE A 123 -19.72 27.81 21.45
C ILE A 123 -20.95 27.85 22.41
N ASP A 124 -20.74 28.26 23.65
CA ASP A 124 -21.81 28.32 24.68
C ASP A 124 -22.86 29.39 24.35
N GLU A 125 -22.43 30.54 23.83
CA GLU A 125 -23.30 31.64 23.47
C GLU A 125 -24.08 31.42 22.17
N SER A 126 -23.59 30.56 21.28
CA SER A 126 -24.19 30.37 19.95
C SER A 126 -24.17 28.95 19.46
N ASN A 127 -25.34 28.29 19.44
CA ASN A 127 -25.54 26.97 18.82
C ASN A 127 -25.09 26.96 17.33
N GLY A 128 -25.09 28.12 16.65
CA GLY A 128 -24.61 28.25 15.27
C GLY A 128 -23.12 28.00 15.16
N VAL A 129 -22.31 28.55 16.09
CA VAL A 129 -20.85 28.33 16.14
C VAL A 129 -20.55 26.86 16.38
N ALA A 130 -21.22 26.24 17.38
CA ALA A 130 -21.08 24.80 17.67
C ALA A 130 -21.41 23.94 16.45
N ARG A 131 -22.53 24.23 15.77
CA ARG A 131 -22.94 23.51 14.55
C ARG A 131 -21.92 23.64 13.43
N ASN A 132 -21.43 24.85 13.16
CA ASN A 132 -20.46 25.11 12.11
C ASN A 132 -19.12 24.41 12.41
N LEU A 133 -18.69 24.39 13.68
CA LEU A 133 -17.51 23.65 14.12
C LEU A 133 -17.68 22.14 13.89
N LEU A 134 -18.82 21.55 14.26
CA LEU A 134 -19.12 20.14 14.00
C LEU A 134 -19.15 19.80 12.51
N GLN A 135 -19.69 20.71 11.68
CA GLN A 135 -19.68 20.51 10.23
C GLN A 135 -18.26 20.54 9.67
N LEU A 136 -17.42 21.47 10.12
CA LEU A 136 -16.02 21.57 9.75
C LEU A 136 -15.25 20.29 10.13
N LEU A 137 -15.39 19.80 11.35
CA LEU A 137 -14.76 18.57 11.82
C LEU A 137 -15.25 17.36 11.02
N SER A 138 -16.56 17.26 10.75
CA SER A 138 -17.14 16.20 9.93
C SER A 138 -16.59 16.21 8.50
N PHE A 139 -16.39 17.39 7.91
CA PHE A 139 -15.76 17.53 6.60
C PHE A 139 -14.30 17.05 6.63
N ARG A 140 -13.52 17.44 7.65
CA ARG A 140 -12.12 17.02 7.82
C ARG A 140 -11.97 15.52 8.00
N ILE A 141 -12.83 14.91 8.83
CA ILE A 141 -12.85 13.45 9.00
C ILE A 141 -13.11 12.75 7.67
N ARG A 142 -14.08 13.22 6.88
CA ARG A 142 -14.37 12.64 5.55
C ARG A 142 -13.19 12.78 4.60
N ALA A 143 -12.54 13.96 4.57
CA ALA A 143 -11.36 14.19 3.73
C ALA A 143 -10.19 13.29 4.13
N ALA A 144 -9.91 13.16 5.44
CA ALA A 144 -8.88 12.27 5.96
C ALA A 144 -9.15 10.80 5.60
N ASN A 145 -10.39 10.33 5.80
CA ASN A 145 -10.79 8.97 5.43
C ASN A 145 -10.67 8.70 3.92
N ALA A 146 -11.01 9.67 3.08
CA ALA A 146 -10.83 9.56 1.63
C ALA A 146 -9.35 9.43 1.25
N GLN A 147 -8.47 10.19 1.90
CA GLN A 147 -7.03 10.14 1.68
C GLN A 147 -6.42 8.78 2.14
N ILE A 148 -6.86 8.26 3.28
CA ILE A 148 -6.47 6.93 3.77
C ILE A 148 -6.87 5.85 2.76
N ARG A 149 -8.12 5.85 2.28
CA ARG A 149 -8.61 4.90 1.26
C ARG A 149 -7.81 4.99 -0.05
N SER A 150 -7.45 6.20 -0.48
CA SER A 150 -6.63 6.38 -1.68
C SER A 150 -5.24 5.78 -1.51
N ARG A 151 -4.58 6.02 -0.36
CA ARG A 151 -3.26 5.43 -0.04
C ARG A 151 -3.31 3.91 0.04
N GLN A 152 -4.37 3.35 0.64
CA GLN A 152 -4.57 1.90 0.70
C GLN A 152 -4.69 1.28 -0.70
N LYS A 153 -5.49 1.88 -1.59
CA LYS A 153 -5.61 1.41 -2.99
C LYS A 153 -4.29 1.45 -3.74
N VAL A 154 -3.51 2.51 -3.56
CA VAL A 154 -2.17 2.64 -4.15
C VAL A 154 -1.23 1.57 -3.57
N GLY A 155 -1.25 1.35 -2.26
CA GLY A 155 -0.47 0.30 -1.61
C GLY A 155 -0.86 -1.12 -2.08
N GLU A 156 -2.16 -1.40 -2.25
CA GLU A 156 -2.64 -2.68 -2.80
C GLU A 156 -2.22 -2.86 -4.26
N PHE A 157 -2.28 -1.80 -5.07
CA PHE A 157 -1.80 -1.83 -6.45
C PHE A 157 -0.30 -2.14 -6.54
N TYR A 158 0.54 -1.47 -5.75
CA TYR A 158 1.97 -1.77 -5.68
C TYR A 158 2.23 -3.17 -5.14
N ARG A 159 1.45 -3.64 -4.17
CA ARG A 159 1.55 -5.01 -3.66
C ARG A 159 1.19 -6.03 -4.73
N GLN A 160 0.15 -5.79 -5.53
CA GLN A 160 -0.20 -6.67 -6.66
C GLN A 160 0.88 -6.67 -7.75
N LEU A 161 1.44 -5.52 -8.10
CA LEU A 161 2.60 -5.44 -9.01
C LEU A 161 3.82 -6.16 -8.46
N SER A 162 3.99 -6.17 -7.12
CA SER A 162 5.07 -6.87 -6.42
C SER A 162 4.82 -8.37 -6.21
N MET A 163 3.70 -8.94 -6.66
CA MET A 163 3.35 -10.36 -6.50
C MET A 163 3.67 -11.23 -7.72
N VAL A 164 4.19 -10.63 -8.77
CA VAL A 164 4.56 -11.29 -10.02
C VAL A 164 6.06 -11.18 -10.23
N ASP A 165 6.69 -12.24 -10.73
CA ASP A 165 8.09 -12.24 -11.15
C ASP A 165 8.24 -11.54 -12.49
N GLY A 166 9.04 -10.48 -12.52
CA GLY A 166 9.19 -9.61 -13.70
C GLY A 166 9.82 -10.28 -14.92
N LEU A 167 10.56 -11.38 -14.74
CA LEU A 167 11.17 -12.12 -15.84
C LEU A 167 10.19 -13.14 -16.42
N THR A 168 9.58 -13.97 -15.59
CA THR A 168 8.82 -15.15 -16.01
C THR A 168 7.33 -14.90 -16.16
N GLY A 169 6.81 -13.83 -15.54
CA GLY A 169 5.37 -13.54 -15.48
C GLY A 169 4.58 -14.50 -14.56
N LEU A 170 5.24 -15.42 -13.89
CA LEU A 170 4.64 -16.27 -12.84
C LEU A 170 4.47 -15.47 -11.55
N HIS A 171 3.72 -16.01 -10.59
CA HIS A 171 3.77 -15.46 -9.24
C HIS A 171 5.18 -15.54 -8.68
N ASN A 172 5.53 -14.58 -7.82
CA ASN A 172 6.85 -14.57 -7.17
C ASN A 172 6.82 -15.27 -5.80
N ARG A 173 8.00 -15.36 -5.17
CA ARG A 173 8.16 -15.97 -3.85
C ARG A 173 7.37 -15.26 -2.75
N ALA A 174 7.18 -13.92 -2.86
CA ALA A 174 6.39 -13.16 -1.88
C ALA A 174 4.91 -13.55 -1.94
N TRP A 175 4.36 -13.71 -3.15
CA TRP A 175 3.02 -14.24 -3.34
C TRP A 175 2.88 -15.64 -2.76
N LEU A 176 3.83 -16.53 -3.06
CA LEU A 176 3.82 -17.91 -2.58
C LEU A 176 3.80 -17.96 -1.04
N ASN A 177 4.68 -17.21 -0.38
CA ASN A 177 4.76 -17.15 1.07
C ASN A 177 3.46 -16.63 1.72
N SER A 178 2.72 -15.79 1.01
CA SER A 178 1.44 -15.23 1.46
C SER A 178 0.27 -16.19 1.23
N GLN A 179 0.24 -16.90 0.09
CA GLN A 179 -0.93 -17.67 -0.35
C GLN A 179 -0.88 -19.13 0.05
N LEU A 180 0.30 -19.77 0.04
CA LEU A 180 0.41 -21.18 0.33
C LEU A 180 -0.11 -21.58 1.73
N PRO A 181 0.18 -20.84 2.83
CA PRO A 181 -0.39 -21.14 4.13
C PRO A 181 -1.92 -21.13 4.12
N THR A 182 -2.53 -20.14 3.47
CA THR A 182 -3.99 -20.02 3.34
C THR A 182 -4.59 -21.22 2.57
N LEU A 183 -3.94 -21.67 1.49
CA LEU A 183 -4.37 -22.83 0.72
C LEU A 183 -4.25 -24.12 1.53
N VAL A 184 -3.21 -24.24 2.38
CA VAL A 184 -3.03 -25.38 3.30
C VAL A 184 -4.17 -25.39 4.32
N GLU A 185 -4.47 -24.28 4.99
CA GLU A 185 -5.58 -24.19 5.95
C GLU A 185 -6.94 -24.49 5.31
N GLN A 186 -7.19 -23.99 4.11
CA GLN A 186 -8.41 -24.27 3.35
C GLN A 186 -8.54 -25.74 3.00
N SER A 187 -7.45 -26.38 2.56
CA SER A 187 -7.40 -27.81 2.24
C SER A 187 -7.72 -28.67 3.46
N GLN A 188 -7.09 -28.38 4.60
CA GLN A 188 -7.31 -29.11 5.86
C GLN A 188 -8.75 -28.94 6.36
N SER A 189 -9.28 -27.71 6.30
CA SER A 189 -10.65 -27.41 6.76
C SER A 189 -11.72 -28.04 5.88
N SER A 190 -11.53 -28.01 4.55
CA SER A 190 -12.49 -28.53 3.58
C SER A 190 -12.31 -30.02 3.27
N LYS A 191 -11.21 -30.64 3.73
CA LYS A 191 -10.79 -31.99 3.39
C LYS A 191 -10.64 -32.26 1.90
N HIS A 192 -10.40 -31.22 1.10
CA HIS A 192 -10.03 -31.37 -0.30
C HIS A 192 -8.51 -31.50 -0.43
N PRO A 193 -8.00 -32.45 -1.25
CA PRO A 193 -6.58 -32.68 -1.36
C PRO A 193 -5.88 -31.45 -1.99
N LEU A 194 -4.71 -31.11 -1.47
CA LEU A 194 -3.81 -30.11 -2.03
C LEU A 194 -2.49 -30.77 -2.40
N SER A 195 -2.00 -30.54 -3.62
CA SER A 195 -0.71 -31.03 -4.06
C SER A 195 0.17 -29.89 -4.54
N ILE A 196 1.48 -30.04 -4.38
CA ILE A 196 2.48 -29.12 -4.97
C ILE A 196 3.48 -29.92 -5.80
N ILE A 197 4.06 -29.23 -6.78
CA ILE A 197 5.15 -29.74 -7.62
C ILE A 197 6.28 -28.73 -7.55
N LEU A 198 7.43 -29.11 -7.00
CA LEU A 198 8.67 -28.35 -7.14
C LEU A 198 9.36 -28.73 -8.43
N VAL A 199 9.81 -27.76 -9.18
CA VAL A 199 10.45 -27.89 -10.49
C VAL A 199 11.79 -27.18 -10.44
N ASP A 200 12.84 -27.83 -10.91
CA ASP A 200 14.16 -27.24 -11.05
C ASP A 200 14.70 -27.55 -12.45
N LEU A 201 15.24 -26.53 -13.13
CA LEU A 201 15.77 -26.69 -14.48
C LEU A 201 17.13 -27.39 -14.43
N ASP A 202 17.21 -28.54 -15.10
CA ASP A 202 18.40 -29.39 -15.07
C ASP A 202 19.60 -28.69 -15.74
N HIS A 203 20.73 -28.68 -15.01
CA HIS A 203 21.98 -28.13 -15.49
C HIS A 203 21.92 -26.64 -15.90
N PHE A 204 21.01 -25.85 -15.34
CA PHE A 204 20.77 -24.47 -15.74
C PHE A 204 22.02 -23.59 -15.58
N LYS A 205 22.81 -23.79 -14.53
CA LYS A 205 24.09 -23.09 -14.37
C LYS A 205 25.03 -23.36 -15.56
N LYS A 206 25.17 -24.62 -15.97
CA LYS A 206 26.00 -24.99 -17.13
C LYS A 206 25.48 -24.35 -18.42
N PHE A 207 24.17 -24.31 -18.59
CA PHE A 207 23.53 -23.62 -19.71
C PHE A 207 23.88 -22.12 -19.73
N ASN A 208 23.83 -21.43 -18.60
CA ASN A 208 24.24 -20.03 -18.49
C ASN A 208 25.73 -19.83 -18.76
N ASP A 209 26.60 -20.72 -18.27
CA ASP A 209 28.04 -20.64 -18.48
C ASP A 209 28.41 -20.83 -19.96
N GLU A 210 27.63 -21.63 -20.71
CA GLU A 210 27.88 -21.92 -22.13
C GLU A 210 27.22 -20.92 -23.08
N PHE A 211 25.99 -20.45 -22.77
CA PHE A 211 25.18 -19.63 -23.70
C PHE A 211 24.95 -18.20 -23.21
N GLY A 212 25.36 -17.88 -21.99
CA GLY A 212 25.18 -16.56 -21.38
C GLY A 212 23.82 -16.37 -20.70
N HIS A 213 23.77 -15.40 -19.78
CA HIS A 213 22.59 -15.14 -18.93
C HIS A 213 21.34 -14.72 -19.72
N LEU A 214 21.50 -13.98 -20.83
CA LEU A 214 20.36 -13.56 -21.65
C LEU A 214 19.58 -14.76 -22.22
N LEU A 215 20.31 -15.77 -22.70
CA LEU A 215 19.69 -17.01 -23.20
C LEU A 215 19.18 -17.89 -22.06
N GLY A 216 19.78 -17.78 -20.87
CA GLY A 216 19.23 -18.37 -19.64
C GLY A 216 17.88 -17.75 -19.24
N ASP A 217 17.74 -16.43 -19.40
CA ASP A 217 16.48 -15.75 -19.16
C ASP A 217 15.39 -16.20 -20.16
N ASP A 218 15.71 -16.36 -21.43
CA ASP A 218 14.80 -16.94 -22.43
C ASP A 218 14.38 -18.35 -22.09
N ALA A 219 15.31 -19.14 -21.54
CA ALA A 219 15.05 -20.48 -21.08
C ALA A 219 14.08 -20.52 -19.89
N LEU A 220 14.28 -19.64 -18.89
CA LEU A 220 13.38 -19.46 -17.76
C LEU A 220 11.97 -19.02 -18.21
N GLN A 221 11.88 -18.05 -19.12
CA GLN A 221 10.61 -17.61 -19.69
C GLN A 221 9.90 -18.75 -20.45
N THR A 222 10.67 -19.55 -21.20
CA THR A 222 10.13 -20.69 -21.94
C THR A 222 9.59 -21.75 -20.99
N ALA A 223 10.33 -22.08 -19.93
CA ALA A 223 9.87 -23.01 -18.91
C ALA A 223 8.59 -22.50 -18.23
N ALA A 224 8.56 -21.25 -17.83
CA ALA A 224 7.39 -20.63 -17.23
C ALA A 224 6.14 -20.70 -18.13
N LYS A 225 6.29 -20.39 -19.42
CA LYS A 225 5.20 -20.52 -20.42
C LYS A 225 4.70 -21.97 -20.54
N VAL A 226 5.61 -22.94 -20.55
CA VAL A 226 5.26 -24.37 -20.60
C VAL A 226 4.47 -24.80 -19.37
N LEU A 227 4.91 -24.38 -18.18
CA LEU A 227 4.21 -24.69 -16.94
C LEU A 227 2.81 -24.05 -16.96
N ASN A 228 2.72 -22.75 -17.19
CA ASN A 228 1.46 -22.03 -17.13
C ASN A 228 0.43 -22.54 -18.15
N ALA A 229 0.86 -22.82 -19.39
CA ALA A 229 0.00 -23.38 -20.44
C ALA A 229 -0.48 -24.82 -20.16
N GLY A 230 0.11 -25.50 -19.19
CA GLY A 230 -0.27 -26.84 -18.77
C GLY A 230 -1.22 -26.87 -17.55
N LEU A 231 -1.58 -25.72 -16.99
CA LEU A 231 -2.35 -25.61 -15.77
C LEU A 231 -3.81 -25.22 -16.05
N ARG A 232 -4.68 -25.51 -15.10
CA ARG A 232 -6.07 -25.05 -15.08
C ARG A 232 -6.16 -23.64 -14.51
N PRO A 233 -7.26 -22.90 -14.73
CA PRO A 233 -7.45 -21.58 -14.12
C PRO A 233 -7.42 -21.54 -12.58
N THR A 234 -7.64 -22.70 -11.94
CA THR A 234 -7.60 -22.87 -10.47
C THR A 234 -6.23 -23.28 -9.94
N ASP A 235 -5.30 -23.63 -10.82
CA ASP A 235 -3.94 -24.00 -10.45
C ASP A 235 -3.03 -22.75 -10.48
N PHE A 236 -1.96 -22.78 -9.73
CA PHE A 236 -1.03 -21.65 -9.66
C PHE A 236 0.39 -22.08 -10.00
N ALA A 237 1.16 -21.18 -10.59
CA ALA A 237 2.59 -21.36 -10.78
C ALA A 237 3.33 -20.13 -10.23
N ALA A 238 4.43 -20.37 -9.51
CA ALA A 238 5.26 -19.34 -8.92
C ALA A 238 6.75 -19.63 -9.19
N ARG A 239 7.56 -18.57 -9.32
CA ARG A 239 9.01 -18.68 -9.27
C ARG A 239 9.45 -18.74 -7.81
N TYR A 240 10.02 -19.88 -7.41
CA TYR A 240 10.40 -20.14 -6.02
C TYR A 240 11.81 -19.61 -5.71
N GLY A 241 12.74 -19.72 -6.67
CA GLY A 241 14.13 -19.30 -6.58
C GLY A 241 14.70 -18.96 -7.96
N GLY A 242 16.00 -18.95 -8.11
CA GLY A 242 16.69 -18.63 -9.38
C GLY A 242 16.14 -19.39 -10.58
N GLU A 243 16.33 -20.71 -10.57
CA GLU A 243 15.88 -21.64 -11.62
C GLU A 243 14.76 -22.60 -11.12
N GLU A 244 14.27 -22.35 -9.90
CA GLU A 244 13.25 -23.16 -9.26
C GLU A 244 11.87 -22.54 -9.42
N MET A 245 10.89 -23.38 -9.72
CA MET A 245 9.47 -23.00 -9.84
C MET A 245 8.61 -23.95 -9.00
N MET A 246 7.48 -23.44 -8.52
CA MET A 246 6.50 -24.23 -7.78
C MET A 246 5.16 -24.17 -8.49
N VAL A 247 4.54 -25.33 -8.68
CA VAL A 247 3.14 -25.44 -9.13
C VAL A 247 2.30 -25.87 -7.94
N ILE A 248 1.16 -25.22 -7.73
CA ILE A 248 0.20 -25.51 -6.67
C ILE A 248 -1.10 -25.97 -7.32
N LEU A 249 -1.60 -27.09 -6.88
CA LEU A 249 -2.75 -27.80 -7.44
C LEU A 249 -3.84 -27.98 -6.36
N PRO A 250 -4.72 -27.01 -6.14
CA PRO A 250 -5.85 -27.15 -5.24
C PRO A 250 -6.80 -28.27 -5.69
N SER A 251 -7.45 -28.93 -4.75
CA SER A 251 -8.41 -30.00 -4.98
C SER A 251 -7.88 -31.12 -5.91
N THR A 252 -6.58 -31.43 -5.77
CA THR A 252 -5.89 -32.40 -6.66
C THR A 252 -5.19 -33.49 -5.85
N SER A 253 -5.58 -34.72 -6.06
CA SER A 253 -5.02 -35.88 -5.38
C SER A 253 -3.60 -36.23 -5.88
N ALA A 254 -2.84 -36.98 -5.10
CA ALA A 254 -1.48 -37.45 -5.43
C ALA A 254 -1.38 -38.09 -6.83
N LYS A 255 -2.31 -38.98 -7.18
CA LYS A 255 -2.34 -39.63 -8.51
C LYS A 255 -2.56 -38.62 -9.64
N ALA A 256 -3.44 -37.62 -9.43
CA ALA A 256 -3.72 -36.61 -10.42
C ALA A 256 -2.54 -35.62 -10.55
N ALA A 257 -1.92 -35.24 -9.43
CA ALA A 257 -0.75 -34.34 -9.40
C ALA A 257 0.45 -34.98 -10.10
N LEU A 258 0.69 -36.28 -9.89
CA LEU A 258 1.72 -37.05 -10.61
C LEU A 258 1.48 -36.99 -12.13
N GLY A 259 0.23 -37.17 -12.58
CA GLY A 259 -0.12 -37.06 -14.00
C GLY A 259 0.13 -35.67 -14.58
N VAL A 260 -0.16 -34.61 -13.81
CA VAL A 260 0.17 -33.21 -14.19
C VAL A 260 1.68 -33.04 -14.31
N ALA A 261 2.45 -33.45 -13.30
CA ALA A 261 3.91 -33.34 -13.29
C ALA A 261 4.56 -34.09 -14.48
N GLN A 262 4.14 -35.31 -14.78
CA GLN A 262 4.63 -36.10 -15.93
C GLN A 262 4.36 -35.40 -17.27
N ARG A 263 3.15 -34.82 -17.41
CA ARG A 263 2.78 -34.08 -18.62
C ARG A 263 3.65 -32.83 -18.77
N LEU A 264 3.86 -32.05 -17.68
CA LEU A 264 4.69 -30.86 -17.68
C LEU A 264 6.16 -31.18 -17.98
N CYS A 265 6.73 -32.24 -17.34
CA CYS A 265 8.08 -32.70 -17.57
C CYS A 265 8.28 -33.07 -19.05
N THR A 266 7.37 -33.87 -19.61
CA THR A 266 7.43 -34.30 -21.03
C THR A 266 7.32 -33.10 -21.99
N ARG A 267 6.45 -32.12 -21.69
CA ARG A 267 6.29 -30.90 -22.50
C ARG A 267 7.55 -30.06 -22.46
N LEU A 268 8.11 -29.83 -21.26
CA LEU A 268 9.34 -29.05 -21.09
C LEU A 268 10.49 -29.68 -21.92
N ALA A 269 10.73 -30.96 -21.77
CA ALA A 269 11.78 -31.69 -22.51
C ALA A 269 11.62 -31.62 -24.04
N LYS A 270 10.41 -31.44 -24.57
CA LYS A 270 10.12 -31.32 -26.00
C LYS A 270 10.15 -29.90 -26.51
N THR A 271 10.13 -28.90 -25.62
CA THR A 271 10.07 -27.48 -25.99
C THR A 271 11.47 -26.99 -26.35
N LYS A 272 11.56 -26.28 -27.47
CA LYS A 272 12.82 -25.69 -27.92
C LYS A 272 12.94 -24.25 -27.41
N VAL A 273 14.11 -23.90 -26.93
CA VAL A 273 14.51 -22.53 -26.69
C VAL A 273 15.19 -22.03 -27.98
N PHE A 274 14.90 -20.81 -28.37
CA PHE A 274 15.47 -20.21 -29.59
C PHE A 274 16.30 -18.99 -29.25
N ALA A 275 17.48 -18.86 -29.85
CA ALA A 275 18.26 -17.65 -29.86
C ALA A 275 17.66 -16.62 -30.86
N ASP A 276 18.06 -15.36 -30.77
CA ASP A 276 17.59 -14.25 -31.63
C ASP A 276 17.72 -14.54 -33.14
N ASN A 277 18.70 -15.34 -33.53
CA ASN A 277 18.93 -15.77 -34.91
C ASN A 277 18.04 -16.98 -35.32
N ARG A 278 17.04 -17.33 -34.52
CA ARG A 278 16.15 -18.52 -34.68
C ARG A 278 16.88 -19.86 -34.69
N LYS A 279 18.14 -19.91 -34.26
CA LYS A 279 18.86 -21.16 -34.06
C LYS A 279 18.36 -21.81 -32.80
N ALA A 280 17.93 -23.07 -32.91
CA ALA A 280 17.48 -23.84 -31.74
C ALA A 280 18.68 -24.11 -30.82
N LEU A 281 18.49 -23.77 -29.53
CA LEU A 281 19.42 -24.14 -28.46
C LEU A 281 19.16 -25.58 -27.97
N PRO A 282 20.06 -26.18 -27.16
CA PRO A 282 19.81 -27.41 -26.51
C PRO A 282 18.49 -27.42 -25.74
N HIS A 283 17.83 -28.56 -25.70
CA HIS A 283 16.62 -28.71 -24.91
C HIS A 283 16.93 -28.51 -23.43
N ILE A 284 16.14 -27.69 -22.77
CA ILE A 284 16.16 -27.60 -21.32
C ILE A 284 15.20 -28.63 -20.77
N THR A 285 15.69 -29.43 -19.86
CA THR A 285 14.88 -30.38 -19.09
C THR A 285 14.71 -29.87 -17.65
N GLY A 286 13.82 -30.51 -16.92
CA GLY A 286 13.61 -30.20 -15.51
C GLY A 286 13.35 -31.47 -14.70
N SER A 287 13.75 -31.41 -13.45
CA SER A 287 13.41 -32.38 -12.42
C SER A 287 12.20 -31.92 -11.65
N PHE A 288 11.29 -32.83 -11.32
CA PHE A 288 10.00 -32.51 -10.70
C PHE A 288 9.82 -33.34 -9.43
N GLY A 289 9.61 -32.69 -8.30
CA GLY A 289 9.27 -33.33 -7.02
C GLY A 289 7.81 -33.05 -6.68
N VAL A 290 7.02 -34.08 -6.46
CA VAL A 290 5.58 -33.98 -6.16
C VAL A 290 5.33 -34.34 -4.70
N ALA A 291 4.55 -33.55 -4.01
CA ALA A 291 4.01 -33.87 -2.70
C ALA A 291 2.51 -33.58 -2.65
N THR A 292 1.79 -34.32 -1.84
CA THR A 292 0.38 -34.06 -1.50
C THR A 292 0.29 -33.85 0.00
N LEU A 293 -0.44 -32.84 0.40
CA LEU A 293 -0.61 -32.44 1.80
C LEU A 293 -1.23 -33.60 2.59
N LEU A 294 -0.61 -33.93 3.72
CA LEU A 294 -1.14 -34.90 4.69
C LEU A 294 -1.94 -34.16 5.78
N ASP A 295 -2.79 -34.90 6.49
CA ASP A 295 -3.52 -34.36 7.62
C ASP A 295 -2.54 -33.80 8.67
N GLU A 296 -2.87 -32.63 9.23
CA GLU A 296 -2.08 -31.92 10.25
C GLU A 296 -0.64 -31.55 9.86
N GLN A 297 -0.25 -31.72 8.60
CA GLN A 297 1.08 -31.36 8.11
C GLN A 297 1.26 -29.84 8.04
N SER A 298 2.37 -29.32 8.55
CA SER A 298 2.72 -27.91 8.40
C SER A 298 3.06 -27.54 6.96
N THR A 299 2.89 -26.26 6.59
CA THR A 299 3.30 -25.74 5.28
C THR A 299 4.79 -26.01 5.00
N SER A 300 5.65 -25.90 6.02
CA SER A 300 7.08 -26.16 5.90
C SER A 300 7.37 -27.62 5.60
N ASP A 301 6.74 -28.55 6.32
CA ASP A 301 6.94 -29.99 6.10
C ASP A 301 6.38 -30.44 4.76
N PHE A 302 5.30 -29.78 4.30
CA PHE A 302 4.73 -30.03 2.97
C PHE A 302 5.70 -29.63 1.85
N ILE A 303 6.33 -28.44 1.97
CA ILE A 303 7.37 -28.01 1.02
C ILE A 303 8.57 -28.95 1.09
N ASN A 304 9.03 -29.30 2.29
CA ASN A 304 10.16 -30.22 2.48
C ASN A 304 9.90 -31.58 1.84
N ALA A 305 8.69 -32.11 1.90
CA ALA A 305 8.33 -33.37 1.23
C ALA A 305 8.50 -33.27 -0.30
N ALA A 306 8.09 -32.16 -0.91
CA ALA A 306 8.29 -31.91 -2.34
C ALA A 306 9.76 -31.71 -2.69
N ASP A 307 10.55 -31.07 -1.85
CA ASP A 307 11.98 -30.87 -2.04
C ASP A 307 12.75 -32.22 -1.99
N GLN A 308 12.44 -33.08 -1.02
CA GLN A 308 12.99 -34.41 -0.96
C GLN A 308 12.64 -35.24 -2.21
N ALA A 309 11.42 -35.11 -2.72
CA ALA A 309 11.01 -35.75 -3.97
C ALA A 309 11.82 -35.18 -5.16
N LEU A 310 11.99 -33.88 -5.24
CA LEU A 310 12.82 -33.23 -6.27
C LEU A 310 14.26 -33.68 -6.21
N TYR A 311 14.83 -33.80 -5.02
CA TYR A 311 16.16 -34.34 -4.81
C TYR A 311 16.28 -35.76 -5.37
N ARG A 312 15.32 -36.65 -5.07
CA ARG A 312 15.29 -38.03 -5.66
C ARG A 312 15.23 -38.00 -7.20
N ALA A 313 14.45 -37.10 -7.78
CA ALA A 313 14.39 -36.96 -9.23
C ALA A 313 15.75 -36.59 -9.84
N LYS A 314 16.49 -35.67 -9.18
CA LYS A 314 17.85 -35.24 -9.59
C LYS A 314 18.86 -36.40 -9.47
N GLU A 315 18.85 -37.13 -8.36
CA GLU A 315 19.77 -38.26 -8.15
C GLU A 315 19.52 -39.42 -9.12
N GLN A 316 18.27 -39.72 -9.44
CA GLN A 316 17.90 -40.82 -10.36
C GLN A 316 18.21 -40.51 -11.83
N GLY A 317 18.85 -39.38 -12.15
CA GLY A 317 19.31 -39.07 -13.50
C GLY A 317 18.55 -37.92 -14.18
N ARG A 318 17.84 -37.09 -13.41
CA ARG A 318 17.15 -35.87 -13.88
C ARG A 318 16.07 -36.13 -14.94
N ASN A 319 15.49 -35.03 -15.50
CA ASN A 319 14.44 -35.09 -16.54
C ASN A 319 13.31 -36.07 -16.21
N ARG A 320 12.83 -36.05 -14.98
CA ARG A 320 11.82 -36.95 -14.45
C ARG A 320 11.03 -36.39 -13.30
N VAL A 321 10.02 -37.13 -12.95
CA VAL A 321 9.16 -36.86 -11.78
C VAL A 321 9.46 -37.91 -10.70
N ALA A 322 9.55 -37.43 -9.44
CA ALA A 322 9.55 -38.28 -8.24
C ALA A 322 8.46 -37.80 -7.25
N VAL A 323 8.06 -38.69 -6.36
CA VAL A 323 7.06 -38.47 -5.30
C VAL A 323 7.69 -38.77 -3.96
#